data_1e2b04d96400ec92cac362a37f821a33
#
_entry.id   1e2b04d96400ec92cac362a37f821a33
#
_cell.length_a   1.000
_cell.length_b   1.000
_cell.length_c   1.000
_cell.angle_alpha   90.00
_cell.angle_beta   90.00
_cell.angle_gamma   90.00
#
_symmetry.space_group_name_H-M   'P 1'
#
loop_
_entity.id
_entity.type
_entity.pdbx_description
1 polymer ?
#
loop_
_entity_poly.entity_id
_entity_poly.type
_entity_poly.pdbx_seq_one_letter_code
_entity_poly.pdbx_strand_id
1 'polypeptide(L)'
;MLMPADTAIRRRVAVIGAGAAGLCAAKYLLARGVEVVLFELGSSVGGLWVYDNDNGLGPAYRSLHLNSEARVTAYRDFPFAPDGPLYPDHLEVRRYLQAYAERFDILRHIRFRARVQDVAAHAGQWRVQLEGGGSEDFDAVVVASGHQGVPTHPAWKDDFTGQYLHSHSYRVPEPFRDQRVLVVGMGNSAVDIASDICVVTRSTTISARSPVLVMPRMLFGVPTSRVLGKLEKPWMPWPLRRTMREILTGIVHGRMEQWGFVTPKTRTHPTSHPSLMSHFVWNRITAKPGIVSVKGREVHFTDGTSASFDTVIAGTGYAVDLPFLAPALRPLDGHRLELFLRVVHPAQRGLYFAGMFNVAGGGNIRMMDDQAEWITSLVCGDEVLPEPAQMRRVMEQEQSFLRRHYPGSPRYALELDPGFYRRQLAHERKRGRLRPTT
;
A
#
# COMPACT_ATOMS: atom_id res chain seq x y z
N MET A 1 -38.31 -25.64 -31.24
CA MET A 1 -37.34 -26.52 -30.56
C MET A 1 -36.28 -25.61 -29.94
N LEU A 2 -36.50 -25.20 -28.69
CA LEU A 2 -35.58 -24.34 -27.93
C LEU A 2 -34.38 -25.20 -27.56
N MET A 3 -33.21 -24.80 -28.01
CA MET A 3 -31.93 -25.36 -27.54
C MET A 3 -31.85 -25.18 -26.02
N PRO A 4 -31.40 -26.18 -25.24
CA PRO A 4 -31.19 -26.01 -23.82
C PRO A 4 -30.06 -24.99 -23.62
N ALA A 5 -30.29 -24.02 -22.75
CA ALA A 5 -29.29 -23.09 -22.31
C ALA A 5 -28.08 -23.90 -21.78
N ASP A 6 -26.94 -23.62 -22.37
CA ASP A 6 -25.65 -24.16 -21.99
C ASP A 6 -25.45 -23.89 -20.47
N THR A 7 -25.55 -24.92 -19.66
CA THR A 7 -25.26 -24.89 -18.23
C THR A 7 -23.76 -24.87 -18.03
N ALA A 8 -23.12 -23.82 -18.56
CA ALA A 8 -21.74 -23.51 -18.20
C ALA A 8 -21.69 -23.37 -16.70
N ILE A 9 -20.95 -24.24 -16.03
CA ILE A 9 -20.73 -24.20 -14.57
C ILE A 9 -20.24 -22.80 -14.23
N ARG A 10 -21.14 -22.01 -13.62
CA ARG A 10 -20.87 -20.62 -13.29
C ARG A 10 -19.88 -20.60 -12.12
N ARG A 11 -18.64 -20.23 -12.37
CA ARG A 11 -17.61 -20.15 -11.32
C ARG A 11 -18.03 -19.17 -10.23
N ARG A 12 -17.78 -19.53 -8.97
CA ARG A 12 -18.10 -18.76 -7.79
C ARG A 12 -16.83 -18.32 -7.10
N VAL A 13 -16.66 -17.02 -6.84
CA VAL A 13 -15.43 -16.44 -6.29
C VAL A 13 -15.72 -15.61 -5.05
N ALA A 14 -14.97 -15.87 -3.98
CA ALA A 14 -14.93 -15.01 -2.81
C ALA A 14 -13.89 -13.90 -2.99
N VAL A 15 -14.26 -12.65 -2.69
CA VAL A 15 -13.33 -11.53 -2.60
C VAL A 15 -13.32 -11.04 -1.16
N ILE A 16 -12.14 -10.92 -0.52
CA ILE A 16 -12.02 -10.53 0.88
C ILE A 16 -11.48 -9.09 0.97
N GLY A 17 -12.35 -8.16 1.35
CA GLY A 17 -12.08 -6.73 1.49
C GLY A 17 -12.69 -5.88 0.38
N ALA A 18 -13.46 -4.83 0.73
CA ALA A 18 -14.09 -3.87 -0.18
C ALA A 18 -13.30 -2.54 -0.28
N GLY A 19 -11.97 -2.61 -0.19
CA GLY A 19 -11.08 -1.53 -0.57
C GLY A 19 -10.85 -1.47 -2.09
N ALA A 20 -9.97 -0.58 -2.54
CA ALA A 20 -9.71 -0.36 -3.96
C ALA A 20 -9.37 -1.66 -4.73
N ALA A 21 -8.60 -2.57 -4.15
CA ALA A 21 -8.22 -3.83 -4.79
C ALA A 21 -9.41 -4.78 -4.97
N GLY A 22 -10.23 -4.95 -3.91
CA GLY A 22 -11.38 -5.85 -3.95
C GLY A 22 -12.49 -5.35 -4.86
N LEU A 23 -12.75 -4.05 -4.88
CA LEU A 23 -13.76 -3.46 -5.78
C LEU A 23 -13.41 -3.69 -7.25
N CYS A 24 -12.14 -3.47 -7.64
CA CYS A 24 -11.78 -3.71 -9.05
C CYS A 24 -11.73 -5.21 -9.39
N ALA A 25 -11.33 -6.08 -8.46
CA ALA A 25 -11.39 -7.53 -8.67
C ALA A 25 -12.85 -7.97 -8.90
N ALA A 26 -13.78 -7.52 -8.04
CA ALA A 26 -15.21 -7.81 -8.20
C ALA A 26 -15.75 -7.32 -9.54
N LYS A 27 -15.43 -6.08 -9.94
CA LYS A 27 -15.88 -5.51 -11.24
C LYS A 27 -15.47 -6.37 -12.43
N TYR A 28 -14.19 -6.76 -12.51
CA TYR A 28 -13.71 -7.56 -13.64
C TYR A 28 -14.31 -8.97 -13.66
N LEU A 29 -14.45 -9.61 -12.50
CA LEU A 29 -15.10 -10.92 -12.38
C LEU A 29 -16.59 -10.88 -12.78
N LEU A 30 -17.35 -9.91 -12.25
CA LEU A 30 -18.77 -9.72 -12.58
C LEU A 30 -18.97 -9.43 -14.07
N ALA A 31 -18.11 -8.63 -14.69
CA ALA A 31 -18.16 -8.36 -16.13
C ALA A 31 -17.96 -9.61 -17.01
N ARG A 32 -17.40 -10.69 -16.45
CA ARG A 32 -17.23 -12.00 -17.11
C ARG A 32 -18.31 -13.02 -16.69
N GLY A 33 -19.35 -12.59 -15.98
CA GLY A 33 -20.44 -13.46 -15.56
C GLY A 33 -20.10 -14.41 -14.41
N VAL A 34 -18.96 -14.20 -13.72
CA VAL A 34 -18.58 -14.94 -12.51
C VAL A 34 -19.50 -14.53 -11.37
N GLU A 35 -19.96 -15.50 -10.55
CA GLU A 35 -20.66 -15.21 -9.31
C GLU A 35 -19.67 -14.73 -8.25
N VAL A 36 -19.84 -13.50 -7.76
CA VAL A 36 -18.93 -12.90 -6.78
C VAL A 36 -19.65 -12.68 -5.46
N VAL A 37 -19.03 -13.10 -4.35
CA VAL A 37 -19.39 -12.69 -3.00
C VAL A 37 -18.20 -11.92 -2.42
N LEU A 38 -18.40 -10.64 -2.09
CA LEU A 38 -17.38 -9.80 -1.51
C LEU A 38 -17.66 -9.63 -0.01
N PHE A 39 -16.71 -10.03 0.83
CA PHE A 39 -16.79 -9.93 2.29
C PHE A 39 -16.03 -8.68 2.75
N GLU A 40 -16.72 -7.76 3.42
CA GLU A 40 -16.12 -6.55 4.01
C GLU A 40 -16.31 -6.56 5.53
N LEU A 41 -15.23 -6.32 6.25
CA LEU A 41 -15.22 -6.29 7.70
C LEU A 41 -15.98 -5.09 8.26
N GLY A 42 -15.88 -3.93 7.59
CA GLY A 42 -16.57 -2.70 7.98
C GLY A 42 -17.99 -2.59 7.41
N SER A 43 -18.61 -1.46 7.70
CA SER A 43 -19.97 -1.14 7.23
C SER A 43 -20.02 -0.39 5.90
N SER A 44 -18.87 -0.07 5.30
CA SER A 44 -18.80 0.72 4.07
C SER A 44 -17.63 0.32 3.18
N VAL A 45 -17.73 0.63 1.88
CA VAL A 45 -16.60 0.51 0.95
C VAL A 45 -15.57 1.60 1.18
N GLY A 46 -14.31 1.32 0.77
CA GLY A 46 -13.25 2.31 0.77
C GLY A 46 -11.96 1.87 1.46
N GLY A 47 -12.00 0.83 2.31
CA GLY A 47 -10.82 0.28 2.98
C GLY A 47 -10.08 1.33 3.81
N LEU A 48 -8.78 1.55 3.53
CA LEU A 48 -7.95 2.51 4.27
C LEU A 48 -8.37 3.99 4.12
N TRP A 49 -9.24 4.31 3.16
CA TRP A 49 -9.70 5.69 2.91
C TRP A 49 -10.94 6.07 3.73
N VAL A 50 -11.48 5.13 4.49
CA VAL A 50 -12.61 5.40 5.39
C VAL A 50 -12.07 5.97 6.70
N TYR A 51 -12.38 7.24 6.94
CA TYR A 51 -12.09 7.90 8.23
C TYR A 51 -12.99 7.29 9.31
N ASP A 52 -12.43 7.02 10.50
CA ASP A 52 -13.14 6.33 11.60
C ASP A 52 -13.85 5.03 11.17
N ASN A 53 -13.12 4.21 10.39
CA ASN A 53 -13.64 2.94 9.92
C ASN A 53 -14.00 2.02 11.10
N ASP A 54 -15.25 1.56 11.13
CA ASP A 54 -15.80 0.68 12.18
C ASP A 54 -15.20 -0.74 12.18
N ASN A 55 -14.35 -1.06 11.21
CA ASN A 55 -13.59 -2.31 11.18
C ASN A 55 -12.38 -2.35 12.15
N GLY A 56 -12.02 -1.21 12.75
CA GLY A 56 -10.89 -1.07 13.68
C GLY A 56 -9.49 -1.10 13.01
N LEU A 57 -9.41 -1.22 11.67
CA LEU A 57 -8.16 -1.34 10.92
C LEU A 57 -7.86 -0.08 10.06
N GLY A 58 -8.68 0.95 10.16
CA GLY A 58 -8.56 2.16 9.37
C GLY A 58 -7.46 3.10 9.86
N PRO A 59 -6.39 3.37 9.07
CA PRO A 59 -5.31 4.28 9.44
C PRO A 59 -5.56 5.73 9.01
N ALA A 60 -6.74 6.07 8.49
CA ALA A 60 -7.02 7.40 7.96
C ALA A 60 -7.02 8.48 9.04
N TYR A 61 -6.51 9.66 8.71
CA TYR A 61 -6.51 10.87 9.52
C TYR A 61 -7.08 12.04 8.70
N ARG A 62 -7.52 13.11 9.37
CA ARG A 62 -8.25 14.23 8.75
C ARG A 62 -7.50 14.88 7.57
N SER A 63 -6.19 15.01 7.68
CA SER A 63 -5.34 15.62 6.64
C SER A 63 -4.81 14.63 5.60
N LEU A 64 -5.26 13.37 5.58
CA LEU A 64 -4.79 12.36 4.63
C LEU A 64 -5.20 12.71 3.19
N HIS A 65 -4.21 12.74 2.31
CA HIS A 65 -4.36 12.95 0.87
C HIS A 65 -3.64 11.87 0.07
N LEU A 66 -4.01 11.72 -1.20
CA LEU A 66 -3.20 10.95 -2.14
C LEU A 66 -1.78 11.52 -2.24
N ASN A 67 -0.77 10.65 -2.23
CA ASN A 67 0.63 11.00 -2.46
C ASN A 67 0.99 11.07 -3.95
N SER A 68 0.10 10.57 -4.80
CA SER A 68 0.20 10.61 -6.26
C SER A 68 -0.98 11.39 -6.85
N GLU A 69 -0.76 11.97 -8.02
CA GLU A 69 -1.78 12.70 -8.74
C GLU A 69 -3.00 11.82 -9.06
N ALA A 70 -4.21 12.38 -8.97
CA ALA A 70 -5.49 11.70 -9.25
C ALA A 70 -5.46 10.94 -10.59
N ARG A 71 -4.99 11.58 -11.66
CA ARG A 71 -4.93 11.03 -13.01
C ARG A 71 -4.11 9.74 -13.12
N VAL A 72 -2.99 9.63 -12.40
CA VAL A 72 -2.13 8.44 -12.46
C VAL A 72 -2.57 7.36 -11.48
N THR A 73 -3.42 7.75 -10.51
CA THR A 73 -3.92 6.86 -9.46
C THR A 73 -5.20 6.15 -9.87
N ALA A 74 -6.10 6.83 -10.59
CA ALA A 74 -7.42 6.33 -10.98
C ALA A 74 -7.41 4.95 -11.64
N TYR A 75 -8.51 4.23 -11.54
CA TYR A 75 -8.77 3.06 -12.38
C TYR A 75 -8.71 3.45 -13.87
N ARG A 76 -8.48 2.47 -14.74
CA ARG A 76 -8.29 2.70 -16.18
C ARG A 76 -9.52 3.29 -16.87
N ASP A 77 -10.67 2.81 -16.49
CA ASP A 77 -11.98 3.11 -17.09
C ASP A 77 -12.89 3.96 -16.19
N PHE A 78 -12.34 4.45 -15.06
CA PHE A 78 -13.10 5.31 -14.15
C PHE A 78 -12.17 6.43 -13.61
N PRO A 79 -12.06 7.56 -14.31
CA PRO A 79 -11.23 8.68 -13.87
C PRO A 79 -11.86 9.43 -12.70
N PHE A 80 -11.04 10.16 -11.90
CA PHE A 80 -11.55 11.19 -11.00
C PHE A 80 -12.21 12.33 -11.80
N ALA A 81 -13.08 13.11 -11.14
CA ALA A 81 -13.70 14.28 -11.76
C ALA A 81 -12.64 15.25 -12.34
N PRO A 82 -12.84 15.75 -13.56
CA PRO A 82 -11.83 16.60 -14.23
C PRO A 82 -11.52 17.91 -13.50
N ASP A 83 -12.50 18.45 -12.79
CA ASP A 83 -12.48 19.68 -12.00
C ASP A 83 -12.09 19.45 -10.52
N GLY A 84 -11.80 18.19 -10.15
CA GLY A 84 -11.36 17.84 -8.81
C GLY A 84 -9.90 18.24 -8.54
N PRO A 85 -9.45 18.12 -7.25
CA PRO A 85 -8.09 18.45 -6.87
C PRO A 85 -7.07 17.49 -7.49
N LEU A 86 -5.85 18.00 -7.74
CA LEU A 86 -4.74 17.18 -8.26
C LEU A 86 -4.38 16.04 -7.32
N TYR A 87 -4.51 16.27 -6.01
CA TYR A 87 -4.22 15.32 -4.93
C TYR A 87 -5.45 15.21 -4.02
N PRO A 88 -6.44 14.37 -4.37
CA PRO A 88 -7.65 14.19 -3.59
C PRO A 88 -7.39 13.81 -2.14
N ASP A 89 -8.20 14.32 -1.23
CA ASP A 89 -8.20 13.91 0.16
C ASP A 89 -8.90 12.54 0.37
N HIS A 90 -8.88 12.05 1.60
CA HIS A 90 -9.48 10.76 1.91
C HIS A 90 -10.99 10.71 1.66
N LEU A 91 -11.71 11.84 1.83
CA LEU A 91 -13.16 11.91 1.59
C LEU A 91 -13.47 11.79 0.10
N GLU A 92 -12.67 12.46 -0.74
CA GLU A 92 -12.83 12.41 -2.19
C GLU A 92 -12.46 11.03 -2.75
N VAL A 93 -11.38 10.41 -2.22
CA VAL A 93 -11.04 9.04 -2.60
C VAL A 93 -12.13 8.06 -2.15
N ARG A 94 -12.69 8.22 -0.96
CA ARG A 94 -13.81 7.40 -0.49
C ARG A 94 -15.03 7.56 -1.40
N ARG A 95 -15.43 8.81 -1.74
CA ARG A 95 -16.54 9.08 -2.68
C ARG A 95 -16.28 8.45 -4.05
N TYR A 96 -15.06 8.55 -4.54
CA TYR A 96 -14.63 7.92 -5.80
C TYR A 96 -14.80 6.41 -5.77
N LEU A 97 -14.38 5.72 -4.70
CA LEU A 97 -14.53 4.28 -4.55
C LEU A 97 -16.00 3.87 -4.38
N GLN A 98 -16.79 4.67 -3.67
CA GLN A 98 -18.23 4.47 -3.54
C GLN A 98 -18.93 4.57 -4.91
N ALA A 99 -18.66 5.65 -5.65
CA ALA A 99 -19.20 5.86 -7.00
C ALA A 99 -18.78 4.76 -7.99
N TYR A 100 -17.55 4.23 -7.85
CA TYR A 100 -17.10 3.08 -8.60
C TYR A 100 -17.93 1.82 -8.29
N ALA A 101 -18.16 1.56 -7.00
CA ALA A 101 -18.96 0.41 -6.59
C ALA A 101 -20.43 0.50 -7.06
N GLU A 102 -21.00 1.69 -7.06
CA GLU A 102 -22.34 1.98 -7.60
C GLU A 102 -22.40 1.84 -9.12
N ARG A 103 -21.45 2.47 -9.83
CA ARG A 103 -21.40 2.47 -11.31
C ARG A 103 -21.32 1.07 -11.91
N PHE A 104 -20.61 0.16 -11.26
CA PHE A 104 -20.42 -1.21 -11.71
C PHE A 104 -21.28 -2.23 -10.96
N ASP A 105 -22.31 -1.76 -10.25
CA ASP A 105 -23.31 -2.59 -9.54
C ASP A 105 -22.68 -3.63 -8.59
N ILE A 106 -21.56 -3.25 -7.93
CA ILE A 106 -20.82 -4.13 -7.02
C ILE A 106 -21.51 -4.22 -5.66
N LEU A 107 -22.19 -3.16 -5.22
CA LEU A 107 -22.72 -3.04 -3.85
C LEU A 107 -23.61 -4.21 -3.45
N ARG A 108 -24.47 -4.70 -4.32
CA ARG A 108 -25.36 -5.85 -4.07
C ARG A 108 -24.63 -7.17 -3.83
N HIS A 109 -23.35 -7.25 -4.20
CA HIS A 109 -22.50 -8.43 -4.02
C HIS A 109 -21.66 -8.35 -2.74
N ILE A 110 -21.77 -7.25 -1.98
CA ILE A 110 -20.99 -7.04 -0.75
C ILE A 110 -21.80 -7.49 0.46
N ARG A 111 -21.16 -8.29 1.30
CA ARG A 111 -21.60 -8.58 2.65
C ARG A 111 -20.78 -7.75 3.61
N PHE A 112 -21.37 -6.70 4.12
CA PHE A 112 -20.77 -5.84 5.13
C PHE A 112 -20.80 -6.48 6.51
N ARG A 113 -19.89 -6.04 7.40
CA ARG A 113 -19.72 -6.57 8.77
C ARG A 113 -19.52 -8.09 8.79
N ALA A 114 -18.88 -8.60 7.73
CA ALA A 114 -18.63 -10.02 7.51
C ALA A 114 -17.15 -10.32 7.73
N ARG A 115 -16.77 -10.63 8.96
CA ARG A 115 -15.40 -11.03 9.29
C ARG A 115 -15.15 -12.45 8.81
N VAL A 116 -14.22 -12.58 7.86
CA VAL A 116 -13.70 -13.90 7.48
C VAL A 116 -12.77 -14.38 8.58
N GLN A 117 -13.06 -15.55 9.14
CA GLN A 117 -12.31 -16.18 10.22
C GLN A 117 -11.29 -17.19 9.71
N ASP A 118 -11.65 -17.95 8.67
CA ASP A 118 -10.76 -18.96 8.09
C ASP A 118 -11.00 -19.11 6.58
N VAL A 119 -9.93 -19.44 5.87
CA VAL A 119 -9.94 -19.81 4.45
C VAL A 119 -9.08 -21.03 4.25
N ALA A 120 -9.70 -22.14 3.88
CA ALA A 120 -9.03 -23.43 3.75
C ALA A 120 -9.43 -24.15 2.45
N ALA A 121 -8.51 -24.96 1.91
CA ALA A 121 -8.84 -25.86 0.80
C ALA A 121 -9.80 -26.95 1.28
N HIS A 122 -10.88 -27.19 0.55
CA HIS A 122 -11.90 -28.18 0.86
C HIS A 122 -12.47 -28.83 -0.41
N ALA A 123 -12.32 -30.13 -0.54
CA ALA A 123 -12.89 -30.92 -1.64
C ALA A 123 -12.65 -30.34 -3.05
N GLY A 124 -11.48 -29.80 -3.32
CA GLY A 124 -11.10 -29.17 -4.60
C GLY A 124 -11.56 -27.71 -4.77
N GLN A 125 -12.24 -27.17 -3.78
CA GLN A 125 -12.67 -25.77 -3.68
C GLN A 125 -12.01 -25.06 -2.49
N TRP A 126 -12.42 -23.83 -2.23
CA TRP A 126 -12.00 -23.00 -1.10
C TRP A 126 -13.19 -22.77 -0.15
N ARG A 127 -13.07 -23.24 1.08
CA ARG A 127 -14.05 -22.95 2.13
C ARG A 127 -13.71 -21.65 2.82
N VAL A 128 -14.65 -20.71 2.84
CA VAL A 128 -14.58 -19.45 3.58
C VAL A 128 -15.53 -19.56 4.79
N GLN A 129 -14.97 -19.46 5.99
CA GLN A 129 -15.70 -19.47 7.24
C GLN A 129 -15.83 -18.04 7.80
N LEU A 130 -17.03 -17.67 8.26
CA LEU A 130 -17.30 -16.38 8.86
C LEU A 130 -17.31 -16.47 10.39
N GLU A 131 -16.92 -15.37 11.05
CA GLU A 131 -17.13 -15.20 12.48
C GLU A 131 -18.63 -15.25 12.81
N GLY A 132 -19.00 -15.93 13.91
CA GLY A 132 -20.42 -16.13 14.28
C GLY A 132 -21.10 -17.30 13.61
N GLY A 133 -20.39 -18.06 12.76
CA GLY A 133 -20.88 -19.27 12.11
C GLY A 133 -21.25 -19.08 10.64
N GLY A 134 -21.38 -20.21 9.94
CA GLY A 134 -21.60 -20.25 8.50
C GLY A 134 -20.30 -20.39 7.71
N SER A 135 -20.31 -21.28 6.73
CA SER A 135 -19.21 -21.46 5.77
C SER A 135 -19.80 -21.65 4.38
N GLU A 136 -19.05 -21.21 3.38
CA GLU A 136 -19.42 -21.34 1.98
C GLU A 136 -18.22 -21.77 1.16
N ASP A 137 -18.48 -22.57 0.13
CA ASP A 137 -17.44 -23.08 -0.77
C ASP A 137 -17.39 -22.24 -2.06
N PHE A 138 -16.17 -21.97 -2.56
CA PHE A 138 -15.88 -21.15 -3.71
C PHE A 138 -14.83 -21.83 -4.59
N ASP A 139 -14.90 -21.61 -5.92
CA ASP A 139 -13.91 -22.12 -6.84
C ASP A 139 -12.56 -21.38 -6.73
N ALA A 140 -12.61 -20.12 -6.28
CA ALA A 140 -11.42 -19.31 -6.01
C ALA A 140 -11.66 -18.26 -4.95
N VAL A 141 -10.55 -17.79 -4.34
CA VAL A 141 -10.52 -16.70 -3.36
C VAL A 141 -9.54 -15.64 -3.81
N VAL A 142 -9.98 -14.36 -3.76
CA VAL A 142 -9.14 -13.19 -3.95
C VAL A 142 -8.98 -12.46 -2.63
N VAL A 143 -7.78 -12.50 -2.05
CA VAL A 143 -7.44 -11.77 -0.82
C VAL A 143 -7.08 -10.34 -1.19
N ALA A 144 -7.95 -9.39 -0.83
CA ALA A 144 -7.83 -7.95 -1.10
C ALA A 144 -7.96 -7.12 0.19
N SER A 145 -7.64 -7.72 1.35
CA SER A 145 -7.83 -7.16 2.70
C SER A 145 -6.84 -6.04 3.05
N GLY A 146 -5.88 -5.73 2.17
CA GLY A 146 -4.84 -4.74 2.42
C GLY A 146 -3.70 -5.23 3.31
N HIS A 147 -2.75 -4.33 3.61
CA HIS A 147 -1.55 -4.66 4.37
C HIS A 147 -1.13 -3.54 5.35
N GLN A 148 -2.05 -2.65 5.73
CA GLN A 148 -1.79 -1.52 6.62
C GLN A 148 -2.71 -1.52 7.85
N GLY A 149 -3.17 -2.69 8.28
CA GLY A 149 -4.05 -2.86 9.43
C GLY A 149 -3.32 -3.07 10.76
N VAL A 150 -2.12 -3.66 10.75
CA VAL A 150 -1.39 -4.03 11.97
C VAL A 150 -0.14 -3.17 12.14
N PRO A 151 -0.11 -2.26 13.13
CA PRO A 151 1.03 -1.39 13.42
C PRO A 151 2.29 -2.17 13.82
N THR A 152 3.46 -1.71 13.34
CA THR A 152 4.76 -2.18 13.81
C THR A 152 5.33 -1.21 14.83
N HIS A 153 5.59 -1.69 16.05
CA HIS A 153 6.11 -0.87 17.12
C HIS A 153 7.64 -1.03 17.28
N PRO A 154 8.39 0.03 17.68
CA PRO A 154 9.79 -0.09 18.01
C PRO A 154 9.98 -0.83 19.35
N ALA A 155 11.12 -1.52 19.51
CA ALA A 155 11.39 -2.33 20.70
C ALA A 155 11.41 -1.53 22.02
N TRP A 156 11.78 -0.25 21.94
CA TRP A 156 11.84 0.65 23.10
C TRP A 156 10.49 1.28 23.49
N LYS A 157 9.38 0.87 22.85
CA LYS A 157 8.06 1.47 23.08
C LYS A 157 7.70 1.54 24.57
N ASP A 158 7.93 0.47 25.30
CA ASP A 158 7.51 0.33 26.70
C ASP A 158 8.48 1.04 27.68
N ASP A 159 9.65 1.48 27.21
CA ASP A 159 10.59 2.31 27.97
C ASP A 159 10.19 3.79 28.01
N PHE A 160 9.28 4.21 27.11
CA PHE A 160 8.79 5.58 27.05
C PHE A 160 7.60 5.77 27.99
N THR A 161 7.76 6.64 29.01
CA THR A 161 6.74 6.89 30.04
C THR A 161 5.79 8.06 29.72
N GLY A 162 5.97 8.76 28.60
CA GLY A 162 5.04 9.77 28.10
C GLY A 162 3.89 9.16 27.32
N GLN A 163 3.12 9.99 26.63
CA GLN A 163 2.08 9.52 25.74
C GLN A 163 2.70 8.88 24.48
N TYR A 164 2.39 7.62 24.21
CA TYR A 164 2.82 6.92 23.00
C TYR A 164 1.61 6.54 22.15
N LEU A 165 1.71 6.82 20.83
CA LEU A 165 0.77 6.30 19.86
C LEU A 165 1.47 5.92 18.55
N HIS A 166 0.90 4.97 17.82
CA HIS A 166 1.31 4.71 16.44
C HIS A 166 0.56 5.65 15.48
N SER A 167 1.14 6.00 14.34
CA SER A 167 0.49 6.80 13.28
C SER A 167 -0.88 6.27 12.85
N HIS A 168 -1.11 4.97 13.02
CA HIS A 168 -2.40 4.32 12.81
C HIS A 168 -3.53 4.90 13.66
N SER A 169 -3.24 5.33 14.89
CA SER A 169 -4.21 5.88 15.83
C SER A 169 -4.30 7.41 15.78
N TYR A 170 -3.43 8.06 14.99
CA TYR A 170 -3.50 9.49 14.78
C TYR A 170 -4.75 9.86 13.97
N ARG A 171 -5.44 10.95 14.37
CA ARG A 171 -6.64 11.44 13.67
C ARG A 171 -6.56 12.94 13.36
N VAL A 172 -6.19 13.75 14.35
CA VAL A 172 -6.24 15.21 14.30
C VAL A 172 -5.11 15.82 15.16
N PRO A 173 -4.64 17.06 14.87
CA PRO A 173 -3.53 17.67 15.60
C PRO A 173 -3.90 18.25 16.98
N GLU A 174 -5.17 18.56 17.24
CA GLU A 174 -5.61 19.28 18.41
C GLU A 174 -5.18 18.67 19.76
N PRO A 175 -5.16 17.32 19.95
CA PRO A 175 -4.71 16.69 21.20
C PRO A 175 -3.25 16.96 21.56
N PHE A 176 -2.42 17.41 20.62
CA PHE A 176 -0.98 17.62 20.81
C PHE A 176 -0.61 19.08 21.06
N ARG A 177 -1.62 19.93 21.30
CA ARG A 177 -1.41 21.36 21.58
C ARG A 177 -0.44 21.58 22.75
N ASP A 178 0.53 22.52 22.54
CA ASP A 178 1.54 22.95 23.52
C ASP A 178 2.46 21.83 24.04
N GLN A 179 2.46 20.65 23.41
CA GLN A 179 3.32 19.52 23.77
C GLN A 179 4.64 19.54 22.97
N ARG A 180 5.67 18.91 23.53
CA ARG A 180 6.91 18.54 22.82
C ARG A 180 6.68 17.15 22.21
N VAL A 181 6.57 17.09 20.89
CA VAL A 181 6.22 15.84 20.19
C VAL A 181 7.38 15.34 19.35
N LEU A 182 7.69 14.04 19.49
CA LEU A 182 8.62 13.33 18.64
C LEU A 182 7.82 12.46 17.64
N VAL A 183 8.01 12.69 16.34
CA VAL A 183 7.52 11.82 15.28
C VAL A 183 8.65 10.91 14.81
N VAL A 184 8.45 9.60 14.89
CA VAL A 184 9.48 8.61 14.54
C VAL A 184 9.25 8.05 13.15
N GLY A 185 10.18 8.25 12.24
CA GLY A 185 10.12 7.80 10.84
C GLY A 185 10.03 8.94 9.83
N MET A 186 10.31 8.60 8.58
CA MET A 186 10.26 9.52 7.42
C MET A 186 9.41 8.96 6.27
N GLY A 187 8.51 8.02 6.57
CA GLY A 187 7.47 7.59 5.63
C GLY A 187 6.38 8.66 5.46
N ASN A 188 5.54 8.53 4.43
CA ASN A 188 4.52 9.53 4.11
C ASN A 188 3.65 9.90 5.33
N SER A 189 3.14 8.92 6.10
CA SER A 189 2.34 9.20 7.30
C SER A 189 3.11 10.01 8.36
N ALA A 190 4.39 9.70 8.58
CA ALA A 190 5.20 10.43 9.57
C ALA A 190 5.39 11.89 9.17
N VAL A 191 5.69 12.17 7.90
CA VAL A 191 5.89 13.55 7.42
C VAL A 191 4.58 14.34 7.33
N ASP A 192 3.48 13.68 6.95
CA ASP A 192 2.16 14.29 6.97
C ASP A 192 1.77 14.69 8.40
N ILE A 193 1.90 13.76 9.37
CA ILE A 193 1.57 14.01 10.78
C ILE A 193 2.47 15.10 11.37
N ALA A 194 3.80 15.04 11.14
CA ALA A 194 4.71 16.06 11.63
C ALA A 194 4.35 17.46 11.10
N SER A 195 3.96 17.55 9.82
CA SER A 195 3.53 18.79 9.19
C SER A 195 2.17 19.27 9.70
N ASP A 196 1.28 18.36 10.06
CA ASP A 196 -0.06 18.66 10.58
C ASP A 196 0.02 19.19 12.03
N ILE A 197 0.80 18.53 12.90
CA ILE A 197 0.89 18.90 14.32
C ILE A 197 1.80 20.10 14.60
N CYS A 198 2.78 20.40 13.76
CA CYS A 198 3.82 21.40 14.06
C CYS A 198 3.28 22.83 14.20
N VAL A 199 2.04 23.08 13.82
CA VAL A 199 1.36 24.38 13.92
C VAL A 199 0.63 24.55 15.28
N VAL A 200 0.45 23.48 16.05
CA VAL A 200 -0.24 23.51 17.35
C VAL A 200 0.67 23.09 18.51
N THR A 201 1.73 22.33 18.25
CA THR A 201 2.66 21.85 19.27
C THR A 201 3.60 22.95 19.77
N ARG A 202 4.15 22.77 20.98
CA ARG A 202 5.25 23.61 21.49
C ARG A 202 6.53 23.40 20.66
N SER A 203 6.83 22.14 20.31
CA SER A 203 7.91 21.77 19.41
C SER A 203 7.63 20.42 18.76
N THR A 204 7.99 20.29 17.50
CA THR A 204 7.92 19.03 16.75
C THR A 204 9.32 18.61 16.33
N THR A 205 9.71 17.40 16.70
CA THR A 205 10.95 16.77 16.25
C THR A 205 10.62 15.57 15.40
N ILE A 206 11.30 15.40 14.26
CA ILE A 206 11.18 14.21 13.43
C ILE A 206 12.48 13.40 13.47
N SER A 207 12.40 12.09 13.74
CA SER A 207 13.57 11.22 13.79
C SER A 207 13.68 10.35 12.55
N ALA A 208 14.80 10.47 11.85
CA ALA A 208 15.11 9.73 10.62
C ALA A 208 16.26 8.75 10.85
N ARG A 209 15.94 7.45 11.01
CA ARG A 209 16.96 6.39 11.12
C ARG A 209 17.69 6.11 9.81
N SER A 210 16.97 6.18 8.69
CA SER A 210 17.46 5.79 7.37
C SER A 210 17.59 7.00 6.46
N PRO A 211 18.51 6.96 5.46
CA PRO A 211 18.62 8.00 4.45
C PRO A 211 17.28 8.26 3.74
N VAL A 212 16.98 9.52 3.45
CA VAL A 212 15.72 9.93 2.83
C VAL A 212 15.95 11.03 1.80
N LEU A 213 15.20 10.97 0.71
CA LEU A 213 15.07 12.07 -0.24
C LEU A 213 13.63 12.56 -0.20
N VAL A 214 13.43 13.79 0.28
CA VAL A 214 12.11 14.44 0.33
C VAL A 214 11.89 15.13 -1.00
N MET A 215 11.11 14.50 -1.87
CA MET A 215 10.84 15.01 -3.21
C MET A 215 9.73 16.08 -3.18
N PRO A 216 9.88 17.17 -3.94
CA PRO A 216 8.79 18.13 -4.10
C PRO A 216 7.60 17.49 -4.81
N ARG A 217 6.38 17.82 -4.40
CA ARG A 217 5.17 17.38 -5.13
C ARG A 217 5.03 18.05 -6.48
N MET A 218 5.48 19.30 -6.57
CA MET A 218 5.39 20.12 -7.78
C MET A 218 6.78 20.61 -8.20
N LEU A 219 7.06 20.59 -9.47
CA LEU A 219 8.23 21.19 -10.11
C LEU A 219 7.74 22.20 -11.16
N PHE A 220 8.09 23.47 -10.99
CA PHE A 220 7.67 24.55 -11.91
C PHE A 220 6.15 24.59 -12.21
N GLY A 221 5.33 24.39 -11.18
CA GLY A 221 3.87 24.37 -11.31
C GLY A 221 3.30 23.07 -11.90
N VAL A 222 4.13 22.06 -12.17
CA VAL A 222 3.71 20.77 -12.74
C VAL A 222 3.96 19.65 -11.72
N PRO A 223 3.06 18.67 -11.56
CA PRO A 223 3.32 17.51 -10.71
C PRO A 223 4.64 16.81 -11.05
N THR A 224 5.46 16.55 -10.02
CA THR A 224 6.78 15.92 -10.18
C THR A 224 6.69 14.57 -10.89
N SER A 225 5.61 13.81 -10.67
CA SER A 225 5.34 12.55 -11.37
C SER A 225 5.25 12.71 -12.90
N ARG A 226 4.68 13.82 -13.40
CA ARG A 226 4.61 14.10 -14.83
C ARG A 226 5.97 14.48 -15.41
N VAL A 227 6.76 15.26 -14.66
CA VAL A 227 8.11 15.66 -15.08
C VAL A 227 9.00 14.42 -15.14
N LEU A 228 9.04 13.62 -14.07
CA LEU A 228 9.83 12.38 -14.02
C LEU A 228 9.36 11.36 -15.05
N GLY A 229 8.05 11.21 -15.26
CA GLY A 229 7.50 10.30 -16.28
C GLY A 229 7.94 10.65 -17.72
N LYS A 230 8.23 11.94 -18.00
CA LYS A 230 8.81 12.38 -19.28
C LYS A 230 10.31 12.20 -19.35
N LEU A 231 11.02 12.42 -18.26
CA LEU A 231 12.49 12.39 -18.20
C LEU A 231 13.04 10.98 -17.99
N GLU A 232 12.46 10.20 -17.09
CA GLU A 232 12.92 8.84 -16.78
C GLU A 232 12.46 7.84 -17.83
N LYS A 233 13.38 7.44 -18.70
CA LYS A 233 13.10 6.41 -19.71
C LYS A 233 13.34 5.00 -19.15
N PRO A 234 12.63 3.97 -19.63
CA PRO A 234 12.79 2.59 -19.14
C PRO A 234 14.21 2.02 -19.23
N TRP A 235 14.99 2.46 -20.23
CA TRP A 235 16.37 2.03 -20.44
C TRP A 235 17.39 2.74 -19.52
N MET A 236 17.01 3.84 -18.85
CA MET A 236 17.92 4.65 -18.05
C MET A 236 18.37 3.90 -16.78
N PRO A 237 19.70 3.73 -16.55
CA PRO A 237 20.22 3.08 -15.35
C PRO A 237 19.84 3.82 -14.07
N TRP A 238 19.70 3.06 -12.98
CA TRP A 238 19.35 3.63 -11.68
C TRP A 238 20.27 4.77 -11.20
N PRO A 239 21.62 4.69 -11.30
CA PRO A 239 22.48 5.80 -10.88
C PRO A 239 22.12 7.11 -11.56
N LEU A 240 21.83 7.09 -12.86
CA LEU A 240 21.47 8.29 -13.61
C LEU A 240 20.09 8.84 -13.17
N ARG A 241 19.08 7.97 -12.97
CA ARG A 241 17.78 8.38 -12.43
C ARG A 241 17.93 8.99 -11.04
N ARG A 242 18.76 8.38 -10.17
CA ARG A 242 19.04 8.89 -8.84
C ARG A 242 19.64 10.30 -8.89
N THR A 243 20.73 10.49 -9.64
CA THR A 243 21.38 11.78 -9.77
C THR A 243 20.43 12.85 -10.30
N MET A 244 19.60 12.52 -11.29
CA MET A 244 18.59 13.44 -11.82
C MET A 244 17.56 13.82 -10.73
N ARG A 245 17.07 12.85 -9.94
CA ARG A 245 16.13 13.13 -8.83
C ARG A 245 16.80 13.98 -7.75
N GLU A 246 18.05 13.70 -7.40
CA GLU A 246 18.84 14.50 -6.45
C GLU A 246 19.01 15.95 -6.95
N ILE A 247 19.35 16.15 -8.22
CA ILE A 247 19.46 17.49 -8.81
C ILE A 247 18.13 18.23 -8.79
N LEU A 248 17.05 17.59 -9.25
CA LEU A 248 15.72 18.21 -9.26
C LEU A 248 15.23 18.55 -7.84
N THR A 249 15.47 17.67 -6.88
CA THR A 249 15.16 17.94 -5.48
C THR A 249 16.03 19.07 -4.93
N GLY A 250 17.33 19.05 -5.26
CA GLY A 250 18.30 20.06 -4.85
C GLY A 250 17.96 21.47 -5.32
N ILE A 251 17.40 21.62 -6.52
CA ILE A 251 16.94 22.91 -7.06
C ILE A 251 15.80 23.49 -6.22
N VAL A 252 14.90 22.66 -5.70
CA VAL A 252 13.69 23.10 -4.96
C VAL A 252 13.94 23.16 -3.45
N HIS A 253 14.60 22.15 -2.89
CA HIS A 253 14.71 21.95 -1.44
C HIS A 253 16.14 22.10 -0.91
N GLY A 254 17.13 22.28 -1.78
CA GLY A 254 18.53 22.21 -1.39
C GLY A 254 18.97 20.77 -1.07
N ARG A 255 20.16 20.63 -0.49
CA ARG A 255 20.70 19.33 -0.11
C ARG A 255 20.04 18.82 1.18
N MET A 256 19.78 17.51 1.25
CA MET A 256 19.12 16.90 2.43
C MET A 256 19.93 17.05 3.71
N GLU A 257 21.25 17.08 3.60
CA GLU A 257 22.18 17.22 4.72
C GLU A 257 22.02 18.55 5.47
N GLN A 258 21.67 19.63 4.79
CA GLN A 258 21.42 20.93 5.43
C GLN A 258 20.16 20.92 6.36
N TRP A 259 19.29 19.94 6.16
CA TRP A 259 18.08 19.74 6.96
C TRP A 259 18.23 18.65 8.01
N GLY A 260 19.45 18.08 8.18
CA GLY A 260 19.75 17.03 9.15
C GLY A 260 19.43 15.61 8.66
N PHE A 261 19.22 15.43 7.35
CA PHE A 261 18.99 14.13 6.74
C PHE A 261 20.22 13.63 5.96
N VAL A 262 20.23 12.34 5.66
CA VAL A 262 21.25 11.72 4.82
C VAL A 262 20.62 11.37 3.46
N THR A 263 21.27 11.79 2.36
CA THR A 263 20.82 11.46 0.99
C THR A 263 21.03 9.96 0.70
N PRO A 264 20.04 9.25 0.15
CA PRO A 264 20.11 7.82 -0.11
C PRO A 264 21.12 7.48 -1.24
N LYS A 265 22.00 6.52 -1.01
CA LYS A 265 22.90 5.96 -2.04
C LYS A 265 22.27 4.76 -2.78
N THR A 266 21.25 4.16 -2.22
CA THR A 266 20.51 3.01 -2.77
C THR A 266 19.04 3.38 -3.02
N ARG A 267 18.27 2.47 -3.59
CA ARG A 267 16.83 2.71 -3.76
C ARG A 267 16.14 2.75 -2.39
N THR A 268 15.30 3.75 -2.21
CA THR A 268 14.41 3.90 -1.05
C THR A 268 13.01 4.21 -1.54
N HIS A 269 12.01 3.95 -0.70
CA HIS A 269 10.67 4.46 -0.97
C HIS A 269 10.71 6.00 -0.93
N PRO A 270 10.23 6.69 -1.97
CA PRO A 270 10.26 8.14 -2.00
C PRO A 270 9.30 8.73 -0.95
N THR A 271 9.75 9.75 -0.26
CA THR A 271 8.91 10.60 0.59
C THR A 271 8.57 11.87 -0.19
N SER A 272 7.33 12.27 -0.18
CA SER A 272 6.89 13.50 -0.84
C SER A 272 5.82 14.21 -0.03
N HIS A 273 6.10 15.47 0.32
CA HIS A 273 5.14 16.32 1.04
C HIS A 273 5.21 17.76 0.52
N PRO A 274 4.07 18.47 0.39
CA PRO A 274 4.08 19.82 -0.21
C PRO A 274 4.72 20.88 0.69
N SER A 275 4.56 20.81 1.99
CA SER A 275 4.97 21.86 2.93
C SER A 275 6.03 21.46 3.96
N LEU A 276 6.46 20.20 4.01
CA LEU A 276 7.41 19.74 5.03
C LEU A 276 8.65 20.63 5.10
N MET A 277 9.27 20.93 3.96
CA MET A 277 10.49 21.72 3.90
C MET A 277 10.27 23.17 4.37
N SER A 278 9.09 23.76 4.13
CA SER A 278 8.73 25.07 4.67
C SER A 278 8.69 25.07 6.19
N HIS A 279 8.25 23.99 6.82
CA HIS A 279 8.23 23.89 8.28
C HIS A 279 9.64 23.81 8.87
N PHE A 280 10.61 23.24 8.16
CA PHE A 280 12.03 23.34 8.55
C PHE A 280 12.56 24.76 8.41
N VAL A 281 12.28 25.44 7.30
CA VAL A 281 12.66 26.86 7.08
C VAL A 281 12.12 27.75 8.20
N TRP A 282 10.91 27.52 8.67
CA TRP A 282 10.29 28.27 9.76
C TRP A 282 10.64 27.77 11.15
N ASN A 283 11.57 26.81 11.25
CA ASN A 283 11.99 26.20 12.52
C ASN A 283 10.84 25.61 13.35
N ARG A 284 9.76 25.18 12.69
CA ARG A 284 8.62 24.50 13.34
C ARG A 284 8.86 23.01 13.53
N ILE A 285 9.73 22.44 12.70
CA ILE A 285 10.15 21.03 12.78
C ILE A 285 11.67 21.00 12.84
N THR A 286 12.22 20.18 13.75
CA THR A 286 13.64 19.87 13.82
C THR A 286 13.89 18.40 13.47
N ALA A 287 14.98 18.11 12.74
CA ALA A 287 15.37 16.75 12.45
C ALA A 287 16.32 16.19 13.51
N LYS A 288 16.17 14.91 13.82
CA LYS A 288 17.11 14.12 14.61
C LYS A 288 17.38 12.79 13.90
N PRO A 289 18.58 12.23 14.06
CA PRO A 289 18.89 10.90 13.49
C PRO A 289 18.16 9.79 14.24
N GLY A 290 18.58 8.53 14.01
CA GLY A 290 17.97 7.36 14.66
C GLY A 290 18.04 7.38 16.18
N ILE A 291 17.10 6.71 16.82
CA ILE A 291 17.03 6.55 18.28
C ILE A 291 17.91 5.38 18.71
N VAL A 292 18.73 5.58 19.73
CA VAL A 292 19.58 4.56 20.36
C VAL A 292 18.87 3.92 21.55
N SER A 293 18.32 4.76 22.45
CA SER A 293 17.64 4.28 23.65
C SER A 293 16.63 5.32 24.14
N VAL A 294 15.72 4.86 24.97
CA VAL A 294 14.69 5.69 25.62
C VAL A 294 14.75 5.38 27.11
N LYS A 295 14.67 6.41 27.96
CA LYS A 295 14.59 6.28 29.41
C LYS A 295 13.54 7.27 29.95
N GLY A 296 12.40 6.78 30.35
CA GLY A 296 11.30 7.64 30.75
C GLY A 296 10.83 8.52 29.58
N ARG A 297 10.90 9.85 29.73
CA ARG A 297 10.57 10.80 28.66
C ARG A 297 11.78 11.23 27.83
N GLU A 298 12.98 10.83 28.21
CA GLU A 298 14.21 11.20 27.52
C GLU A 298 14.56 10.21 26.41
N VAL A 299 14.80 10.73 25.22
CA VAL A 299 15.16 9.98 24.03
C VAL A 299 16.59 10.32 23.63
N HIS A 300 17.45 9.31 23.48
CA HIS A 300 18.84 9.44 23.07
C HIS A 300 19.01 9.09 21.60
N PHE A 301 19.70 9.94 20.85
CA PHE A 301 19.88 9.81 19.41
C PHE A 301 21.28 9.33 19.03
N THR A 302 21.44 8.82 17.79
CA THR A 302 22.73 8.31 17.29
C THR A 302 23.81 9.38 17.12
N ASP A 303 23.47 10.68 17.17
CA ASP A 303 24.41 11.80 17.17
C ASP A 303 24.95 12.15 18.57
N GLY A 304 24.62 11.35 19.59
CA GLY A 304 25.02 11.57 20.98
C GLY A 304 24.19 12.60 21.74
N THR A 305 23.19 13.21 21.08
CA THR A 305 22.29 14.17 21.75
C THR A 305 21.11 13.46 22.41
N SER A 306 20.48 14.12 23.37
CA SER A 306 19.21 13.68 23.95
C SER A 306 18.20 14.82 24.04
N ALA A 307 16.91 14.46 24.13
CA ALA A 307 15.82 15.41 24.36
C ALA A 307 14.64 14.72 25.04
N SER A 308 13.87 15.49 25.81
CA SER A 308 12.67 15.01 26.48
C SER A 308 11.42 15.38 25.71
N PHE A 309 10.49 14.43 25.60
CA PHE A 309 9.23 14.58 24.89
C PHE A 309 8.04 14.27 25.80
N ASP A 310 6.92 14.93 25.53
CA ASP A 310 5.65 14.66 26.21
C ASP A 310 4.91 13.54 25.47
N THR A 311 5.02 13.51 24.13
CA THR A 311 4.39 12.52 23.26
C THR A 311 5.36 12.01 22.21
N VAL A 312 5.24 10.70 21.89
CA VAL A 312 5.87 10.04 20.74
C VAL A 312 4.80 9.52 19.79
N ILE A 313 4.90 9.87 18.50
CA ILE A 313 4.09 9.33 17.42
C ILE A 313 4.96 8.45 16.53
N ALA A 314 4.72 7.14 16.55
CA ALA A 314 5.53 6.18 15.81
C ALA A 314 4.97 5.98 14.38
N GLY A 315 5.62 6.58 13.38
CA GLY A 315 5.39 6.33 11.95
C GLY A 315 6.24 5.18 11.43
N THR A 316 6.28 4.05 12.14
CA THR A 316 7.19 2.93 11.91
C THR A 316 6.65 1.86 10.95
N GLY A 317 5.44 2.09 10.43
CA GLY A 317 4.81 1.25 9.40
C GLY A 317 4.02 0.08 9.95
N TYR A 318 3.74 -0.89 9.08
CA TYR A 318 2.78 -1.95 9.32
C TYR A 318 3.38 -3.32 9.00
N ALA A 319 2.94 -4.34 9.73
CA ALA A 319 3.12 -5.73 9.40
C ALA A 319 1.95 -6.21 8.52
N VAL A 320 2.24 -7.14 7.62
CA VAL A 320 1.18 -7.87 6.90
C VAL A 320 0.74 -9.02 7.79
N ASP A 321 -0.49 -8.95 8.26
CA ASP A 321 -1.09 -10.03 9.02
C ASP A 321 -2.44 -10.43 8.39
N LEU A 322 -2.57 -11.72 8.10
CA LEU A 322 -3.73 -12.34 7.50
C LEU A 322 -4.11 -13.56 8.36
N PRO A 323 -4.70 -13.33 9.54
CA PRO A 323 -4.93 -14.38 10.53
C PRO A 323 -5.89 -15.47 10.06
N PHE A 324 -6.75 -15.14 9.08
CA PHE A 324 -7.69 -16.08 8.45
C PHE A 324 -7.04 -17.05 7.46
N LEU A 325 -5.73 -16.93 7.20
CA LEU A 325 -4.96 -17.87 6.40
C LEU A 325 -4.04 -18.70 7.29
N ALA A 326 -4.02 -19.99 7.06
CA ALA A 326 -3.01 -20.87 7.64
C ALA A 326 -1.59 -20.36 7.30
N PRO A 327 -0.58 -20.53 8.16
CA PRO A 327 0.78 -20.01 7.93
C PRO A 327 1.35 -20.33 6.55
N ALA A 328 1.13 -21.55 6.05
CA ALA A 328 1.60 -22.00 4.74
C ALA A 328 0.92 -21.31 3.53
N LEU A 329 -0.19 -20.60 3.76
CA LEU A 329 -0.94 -19.86 2.74
C LEU A 329 -0.64 -18.36 2.77
N ARG A 330 0.07 -17.88 3.77
CA ARG A 330 0.35 -16.44 3.93
C ARG A 330 1.33 -15.96 2.87
N PRO A 331 1.11 -14.74 2.33
CA PRO A 331 1.93 -14.21 1.24
C PRO A 331 3.32 -13.75 1.66
N LEU A 332 3.58 -13.64 2.95
CA LEU A 332 4.86 -13.22 3.51
C LEU A 332 5.40 -14.25 4.49
N ASP A 333 6.66 -14.65 4.25
CA ASP A 333 7.49 -15.40 5.18
C ASP A 333 8.67 -14.51 5.60
N GLY A 334 8.61 -13.95 6.81
CA GLY A 334 9.54 -12.92 7.27
C GLY A 334 9.56 -11.70 6.33
N HIS A 335 10.68 -11.51 5.64
CA HIS A 335 10.85 -10.42 4.66
C HIS A 335 10.73 -10.89 3.21
N ARG A 336 10.18 -12.07 2.98
CA ARG A 336 10.07 -12.70 1.67
C ARG A 336 8.62 -12.76 1.21
N LEU A 337 8.33 -12.22 0.02
CA LEU A 337 7.01 -12.33 -0.58
C LEU A 337 6.90 -13.64 -1.38
N GLU A 338 6.03 -14.53 -0.95
CA GLU A 338 5.81 -15.86 -1.52
C GLU A 338 4.69 -15.88 -2.59
N LEU A 339 4.64 -14.85 -3.43
CA LEU A 339 3.66 -14.71 -4.50
C LEU A 339 4.32 -14.54 -5.87
N PHE A 340 3.90 -15.34 -6.83
CA PHE A 340 4.27 -15.16 -8.23
C PHE A 340 3.60 -13.90 -8.77
N LEU A 341 4.42 -12.97 -9.29
CA LEU A 341 4.00 -11.63 -9.73
C LEU A 341 3.06 -10.93 -8.73
N ARG A 342 3.28 -11.16 -7.43
CA ARG A 342 2.53 -10.54 -6.31
C ARG A 342 1.03 -10.83 -6.30
N VAL A 343 0.60 -11.85 -7.02
CA VAL A 343 -0.82 -12.21 -7.19
C VAL A 343 -1.08 -13.67 -6.86
N VAL A 344 -0.27 -14.60 -7.37
CA VAL A 344 -0.60 -16.02 -7.34
C VAL A 344 0.22 -16.75 -6.29
N HIS A 345 -0.45 -17.51 -5.42
CA HIS A 345 0.24 -18.44 -4.52
C HIS A 345 0.76 -19.65 -5.31
N PRO A 346 2.08 -19.92 -5.35
CA PRO A 346 2.66 -20.89 -6.29
C PRO A 346 2.29 -22.36 -6.03
N ALA A 347 1.84 -22.67 -4.81
CA ALA A 347 1.45 -24.03 -4.43
C ALA A 347 -0.06 -24.24 -4.33
N GLN A 348 -0.87 -23.19 -4.52
CA GLN A 348 -2.31 -23.23 -4.27
C GLN A 348 -3.09 -22.61 -5.43
N ARG A 349 -3.69 -23.46 -6.25
CA ARG A 349 -4.56 -23.01 -7.34
C ARG A 349 -5.83 -22.36 -6.78
N GLY A 350 -6.28 -21.29 -7.39
CA GLY A 350 -7.51 -20.58 -6.97
C GLY A 350 -7.34 -19.64 -5.78
N LEU A 351 -6.13 -19.50 -5.20
CA LEU A 351 -5.84 -18.49 -4.19
C LEU A 351 -5.02 -17.35 -4.79
N TYR A 352 -5.63 -16.18 -4.84
CA TYR A 352 -5.08 -14.97 -5.43
C TYR A 352 -4.98 -13.84 -4.40
N PHE A 353 -4.04 -12.93 -4.63
CA PHE A 353 -3.83 -11.74 -3.79
C PHE A 353 -3.88 -10.49 -4.66
N ALA A 354 -4.57 -9.45 -4.22
CA ALA A 354 -4.64 -8.18 -4.91
C ALA A 354 -4.21 -7.02 -3.99
N GLY A 355 -3.32 -6.15 -4.49
CA GLY A 355 -2.84 -5.00 -3.74
C GLY A 355 -1.70 -5.27 -2.75
N MET A 356 -1.01 -6.42 -2.83
CA MET A 356 0.14 -6.77 -1.98
C MET A 356 1.43 -6.10 -2.49
N PHE A 357 1.47 -4.77 -2.49
CA PHE A 357 2.63 -3.99 -2.94
C PHE A 357 2.59 -2.54 -2.45
N ASN A 358 3.79 -1.90 -2.46
CA ASN A 358 3.98 -0.47 -2.33
C ASN A 358 4.60 0.06 -3.63
N VAL A 359 3.96 1.02 -4.28
CA VAL A 359 4.48 1.62 -5.51
C VAL A 359 5.31 2.85 -5.20
N ALA A 360 6.55 2.84 -5.64
CA ALA A 360 7.42 4.00 -5.60
C ALA A 360 7.09 4.96 -6.76
N GLY A 361 6.27 5.97 -6.52
CA GLY A 361 6.07 7.07 -7.46
C GLY A 361 4.88 6.97 -8.40
N GLY A 362 3.80 6.29 -8.03
CA GLY A 362 2.54 6.46 -8.75
C GLY A 362 1.55 5.32 -8.72
N GLY A 363 0.32 5.67 -8.49
CA GLY A 363 -0.87 4.94 -8.91
C GLY A 363 -1.08 3.52 -8.37
N ASN A 364 -1.18 3.35 -7.04
CA ASN A 364 -1.51 2.03 -6.47
C ASN A 364 -2.79 1.45 -7.07
N ILE A 365 -3.85 2.24 -7.18
CA ILE A 365 -5.16 1.81 -7.72
C ILE A 365 -5.03 1.30 -9.16
N ARG A 366 -4.23 2.00 -10.01
CA ARG A 366 -3.97 1.58 -11.38
C ARG A 366 -3.25 0.22 -11.47
N MET A 367 -2.40 -0.10 -10.50
CA MET A 367 -1.71 -1.39 -10.46
C MET A 367 -2.64 -2.52 -9.98
N MET A 368 -3.56 -2.20 -9.04
CA MET A 368 -4.60 -3.13 -8.61
C MET A 368 -5.54 -3.49 -9.76
N ASP A 369 -5.85 -2.51 -10.62
CA ASP A 369 -6.63 -2.70 -11.84
C ASP A 369 -5.95 -3.69 -12.81
N ASP A 370 -4.64 -3.53 -13.05
CA ASP A 370 -3.86 -4.47 -13.89
C ASP A 370 -3.85 -5.89 -13.29
N GLN A 371 -3.78 -6.04 -11.95
CA GLN A 371 -3.85 -7.34 -11.26
C GLN A 371 -5.24 -7.97 -11.36
N ALA A 372 -6.30 -7.18 -11.15
CA ALA A 372 -7.68 -7.65 -11.17
C ALA A 372 -8.07 -8.22 -12.54
N GLU A 373 -7.65 -7.56 -13.63
CA GLU A 373 -7.84 -8.05 -14.98
C GLU A 373 -7.13 -9.41 -15.20
N TRP A 374 -5.91 -9.56 -14.70
CA TRP A 374 -5.16 -10.81 -14.81
C TRP A 374 -5.79 -11.93 -13.97
N ILE A 375 -6.15 -11.66 -12.71
CA ILE A 375 -6.87 -12.62 -11.85
C ILE A 375 -8.12 -13.13 -12.56
N THR A 376 -8.90 -12.23 -13.17
CA THR A 376 -10.11 -12.60 -13.91
C THR A 376 -9.82 -13.52 -15.08
N SER A 377 -8.77 -13.23 -15.87
CA SER A 377 -8.35 -14.10 -16.98
C SER A 377 -7.95 -15.49 -16.49
N LEU A 378 -7.26 -15.59 -15.35
CA LEU A 378 -6.89 -16.87 -14.73
C LEU A 378 -8.12 -17.64 -14.21
N VAL A 379 -9.03 -16.95 -13.55
CA VAL A 379 -10.28 -17.54 -13.06
C VAL A 379 -11.15 -18.05 -14.22
N CYS A 380 -11.23 -17.30 -15.30
CA CYS A 380 -12.03 -17.70 -16.48
C CYS A 380 -11.34 -18.77 -17.36
N GLY A 381 -10.05 -19.05 -17.13
CA GLY A 381 -9.30 -20.02 -17.93
C GLY A 381 -8.76 -19.47 -19.25
N ASP A 382 -8.79 -18.14 -19.46
CA ASP A 382 -8.25 -17.50 -20.67
C ASP A 382 -6.71 -17.54 -20.69
N GLU A 383 -6.10 -17.63 -19.54
CA GLU A 383 -4.65 -17.66 -19.35
C GLU A 383 -4.28 -18.82 -18.40
N VAL A 384 -3.21 -19.54 -18.72
CA VAL A 384 -2.72 -20.67 -17.95
C VAL A 384 -1.43 -20.29 -17.24
N LEU A 385 -1.33 -20.60 -15.95
CA LEU A 385 -0.14 -20.34 -15.14
C LEU A 385 1.03 -21.25 -15.54
N PRO A 386 2.27 -20.83 -15.36
CA PRO A 386 3.42 -21.71 -15.49
C PRO A 386 3.45 -22.74 -14.35
N GLU A 387 4.26 -23.77 -14.55
CA GLU A 387 4.50 -24.78 -13.52
C GLU A 387 5.06 -24.13 -12.22
N PRO A 388 4.72 -24.67 -11.04
CA PRO A 388 5.14 -24.13 -9.75
C PRO A 388 6.64 -23.90 -9.63
N ALA A 389 7.46 -24.77 -10.22
CA ALA A 389 8.92 -24.63 -10.23
C ALA A 389 9.38 -23.40 -11.03
N GLN A 390 8.71 -23.11 -12.16
CA GLN A 390 8.99 -21.90 -12.96
C GLN A 390 8.55 -20.63 -12.23
N MET A 391 7.39 -20.64 -11.58
CA MET A 391 6.93 -19.52 -10.74
C MET A 391 7.95 -19.20 -9.65
N ARG A 392 8.42 -20.20 -8.90
CA ARG A 392 9.44 -20.03 -7.86
C ARG A 392 10.74 -19.44 -8.38
N ARG A 393 11.23 -19.84 -9.56
CA ARG A 393 12.43 -19.24 -10.18
C ARG A 393 12.27 -17.75 -10.46
N VAL A 394 11.12 -17.33 -10.98
CA VAL A 394 10.83 -15.90 -11.23
C VAL A 394 10.77 -15.12 -9.91
N MET A 395 10.12 -15.67 -8.90
CA MET A 395 10.06 -15.07 -7.55
C MET A 395 11.45 -14.91 -6.93
N GLU A 396 12.32 -15.91 -7.04
CA GLU A 396 13.71 -15.85 -6.56
C GLU A 396 14.52 -14.76 -7.27
N GLN A 397 14.35 -14.62 -8.60
CA GLN A 397 15.00 -13.57 -9.38
C GLN A 397 14.54 -12.18 -8.93
N GLU A 398 13.22 -11.97 -8.75
CA GLU A 398 12.66 -10.72 -8.25
C GLU A 398 13.19 -10.38 -6.85
N GLN A 399 13.18 -11.34 -5.94
CA GLN A 399 13.68 -11.14 -4.59
C GLN A 399 15.18 -10.85 -4.53
N SER A 400 15.97 -11.52 -5.37
CA SER A 400 17.41 -11.24 -5.50
C SER A 400 17.66 -9.84 -6.04
N PHE A 401 16.82 -9.37 -6.96
CA PHE A 401 16.83 -7.99 -7.44
C PHE A 401 16.50 -7.01 -6.30
N LEU A 402 15.40 -7.24 -5.57
CA LEU A 402 14.96 -6.35 -4.49
C LEU A 402 15.99 -6.24 -3.37
N ARG A 403 16.55 -7.35 -2.90
CA ARG A 403 17.61 -7.36 -1.87
C ARG A 403 18.83 -6.54 -2.28
N ARG A 404 19.25 -6.63 -3.55
CA ARG A 404 20.40 -5.85 -4.06
C ARG A 404 20.12 -4.37 -4.17
N HIS A 405 18.89 -3.98 -4.51
CA HIS A 405 18.54 -2.60 -4.82
C HIS A 405 17.92 -1.83 -3.65
N TYR A 406 17.36 -2.53 -2.66
CA TYR A 406 16.77 -1.96 -1.44
C TYR A 406 17.43 -2.52 -0.17
N PRO A 407 18.76 -2.47 -0.03
CA PRO A 407 19.43 -3.01 1.14
C PRO A 407 19.01 -2.23 2.39
N GLY A 408 18.75 -2.94 3.47
CA GLY A 408 18.41 -2.34 4.77
C GLY A 408 16.95 -1.88 4.95
N SER A 409 16.08 -2.13 3.98
CA SER A 409 14.64 -1.89 4.16
C SER A 409 13.92 -3.19 4.51
N PRO A 410 13.33 -3.34 5.70
CA PRO A 410 12.51 -4.51 6.03
C PRO A 410 11.25 -4.62 5.15
N ARG A 411 10.88 -3.54 4.46
CA ARG A 411 9.71 -3.48 3.57
C ARG A 411 10.04 -3.75 2.09
N TYR A 412 11.28 -4.10 1.75
CA TYR A 412 11.67 -4.28 0.35
C TYR A 412 10.80 -5.34 -0.38
N ALA A 413 10.27 -6.32 0.34
CA ALA A 413 9.40 -7.35 -0.22
C ALA A 413 8.14 -6.79 -0.90
N LEU A 414 7.61 -5.68 -0.39
CA LEU A 414 6.44 -5.02 -0.95
C LEU A 414 6.79 -3.92 -1.96
N GLU A 415 8.04 -3.47 -2.06
CA GLU A 415 8.43 -2.41 -2.99
C GLU A 415 8.30 -2.88 -4.45
N LEU A 416 7.78 -2.00 -5.30
CA LEU A 416 7.47 -2.30 -6.69
C LEU A 416 7.86 -1.14 -7.61
N ASP A 417 8.62 -1.46 -8.67
CA ASP A 417 8.82 -0.54 -9.80
C ASP A 417 7.69 -0.75 -10.81
N PRO A 418 6.77 0.22 -10.98
CA PRO A 418 5.58 0.03 -11.78
C PRO A 418 5.86 -0.28 -13.26
N GLY A 419 6.89 0.34 -13.82
CA GLY A 419 7.25 0.12 -15.22
C GLY A 419 7.82 -1.29 -15.47
N PHE A 420 8.63 -1.78 -14.54
CA PHE A 420 9.19 -3.13 -14.62
C PHE A 420 8.10 -4.18 -14.42
N TYR A 421 7.28 -4.02 -13.39
CA TYR A 421 6.20 -4.95 -13.07
C TYR A 421 5.20 -5.10 -14.22
N ARG A 422 4.73 -3.99 -14.81
CA ARG A 422 3.79 -4.03 -15.92
C ARG A 422 4.35 -4.77 -17.14
N ARG A 423 5.65 -4.62 -17.43
CA ARG A 423 6.29 -5.38 -18.51
C ARG A 423 6.33 -6.88 -18.19
N GLN A 424 6.67 -7.24 -16.95
CA GLN A 424 6.66 -8.64 -16.52
C GLN A 424 5.25 -9.23 -16.60
N LEU A 425 4.26 -8.52 -16.08
CA LEU A 425 2.86 -8.95 -16.12
C LEU A 425 2.35 -9.11 -17.55
N ALA A 426 2.60 -8.13 -18.42
CA ALA A 426 2.21 -8.19 -19.83
C ALA A 426 2.89 -9.36 -20.57
N HIS A 427 4.17 -9.62 -20.28
CA HIS A 427 4.91 -10.75 -20.84
C HIS A 427 4.30 -12.09 -20.38
N GLU A 428 4.01 -12.22 -19.10
CA GLU A 428 3.43 -13.44 -18.53
C GLU A 428 2.02 -13.68 -19.09
N ARG A 429 1.18 -12.67 -19.18
CA ARG A 429 -0.15 -12.74 -19.76
C ARG A 429 -0.11 -13.22 -21.22
N LYS A 430 0.81 -12.70 -22.03
CA LYS A 430 1.01 -13.16 -23.41
C LYS A 430 1.39 -14.65 -23.46
N ARG A 431 2.28 -15.11 -22.58
CA ARG A 431 2.67 -16.54 -22.49
C ARG A 431 1.55 -17.41 -21.99
N GLY A 432 0.79 -16.92 -21.00
CA GLY A 432 -0.35 -17.63 -20.42
C GLY A 432 -1.43 -18.00 -21.43
N ARG A 433 -1.69 -17.11 -22.40
CA ARG A 433 -2.63 -17.36 -23.51
C ARG A 433 -2.15 -18.42 -24.51
N LEU A 434 -0.84 -18.66 -24.55
CA LEU A 434 -0.23 -19.61 -25.49
C LEU A 434 0.02 -21.00 -24.87
N ARG A 435 -0.14 -21.14 -23.55
CA ARG A 435 -0.01 -22.43 -22.86
C ARG A 435 -1.24 -23.28 -23.12
N PRO A 436 -1.07 -24.60 -23.32
CA PRO A 436 -2.22 -25.51 -23.44
C PRO A 436 -3.00 -25.52 -22.10
N THR A 437 -4.31 -25.56 -22.21
CA THR A 437 -5.19 -25.87 -21.08
C THR A 437 -5.03 -27.35 -20.75
N THR A 438 -4.48 -27.66 -19.59
CA THR A 438 -4.36 -29.06 -19.08
C THR A 438 -5.65 -29.50 -18.41
#